data_e2f8c864d611ef229f818fad92a750cb
#
_entry.id   e2f8c864d611ef229f818fad92a750cb
#
_cell.length_a   1.000
_cell.length_b   1.000
_cell.length_c   1.000
_cell.angle_alpha   90.00
_cell.angle_beta   90.00
_cell.angle_gamma   90.00
#
_symmetry.space_group_name_H-M   'P 1'
#
loop_
_entity.id
_entity.type
_entity.pdbx_description
1 polymer ?
#
loop_
_entity_poly.entity_id
_entity_poly.type
_entity_poly.pdbx_seq_one_letter_code
_entity_poly.pdbx_strand_id
1 'polypeptide(L)'
;LSAFGPYAGRVEVDLEKLGEQGLYLITGDTGAGKTTLFDAITYALYGKPSGENREPSMFRSQYARPETPTEVELVFSCGEATYTVRRNPEYERPARRGSGTTLQRAEAELYLPDGRVVTRAREVDGEIVRILGLDRNQFTQIAMIAQGDFLKLLLADTKSRQEIFREIFRTRYYMVFQDRVKEESGRLQKGCEEARASVRQYIGGVLCPEDHPLSGRLQQAKEGELLLQETEELVETLLDQDRQADQAGREAMARLDEALKQANIQLGKAQE
;
A
#
# COMPACT_ATOMS: atom_id res chain seq x y z
N LEU A 1 12.78 -32.52 16.56
CA LEU A 1 13.79 -32.52 15.50
C LEU A 1 14.30 -33.97 15.31
N SER A 2 14.45 -34.41 14.08
CA SER A 2 15.03 -35.72 13.75
C SER A 2 16.01 -35.55 12.60
N ALA A 3 17.22 -36.05 12.74
CA ALA A 3 18.32 -36.00 11.74
C ALA A 3 18.47 -34.60 11.10
N PHE A 4 18.48 -33.53 11.92
CA PHE A 4 18.43 -32.15 11.47
C PHE A 4 19.69 -31.37 11.94
N GLY A 5 20.45 -30.82 11.01
CA GLY A 5 21.69 -30.11 11.29
C GLY A 5 22.73 -30.96 12.05
N PRO A 6 23.21 -30.53 13.22
CA PRO A 6 24.14 -31.32 14.03
C PRO A 6 23.46 -32.46 14.82
N TYR A 7 22.12 -32.51 14.86
CA TYR A 7 21.38 -33.52 15.58
C TYR A 7 21.22 -34.77 14.73
N ALA A 8 21.98 -35.82 15.07
CA ALA A 8 21.99 -37.09 14.32
C ALA A 8 20.71 -37.95 14.51
N GLY A 9 20.09 -37.86 15.67
CA GLY A 9 18.91 -38.61 16.05
C GLY A 9 17.70 -37.71 16.30
N ARG A 10 16.69 -38.28 16.99
CA ARG A 10 15.53 -37.51 17.44
C ARG A 10 15.87 -36.77 18.73
N VAL A 11 15.63 -35.47 18.71
CA VAL A 11 15.77 -34.56 19.86
C VAL A 11 14.46 -33.82 20.06
N GLU A 12 14.01 -33.82 21.30
CA GLU A 12 12.81 -33.09 21.75
C GLU A 12 13.28 -31.96 22.66
N VAL A 13 12.78 -30.75 22.40
CA VAL A 13 13.06 -29.57 23.19
C VAL A 13 11.72 -28.99 23.65
N ASP A 14 11.47 -29.17 24.96
CA ASP A 14 10.29 -28.64 25.62
C ASP A 14 10.60 -27.25 26.17
N LEU A 15 10.15 -26.23 25.43
CA LEU A 15 10.40 -24.83 25.76
C LEU A 15 9.54 -24.35 26.95
N GLU A 16 8.43 -25.02 27.26
CA GLU A 16 7.58 -24.68 28.40
C GLU A 16 8.30 -24.98 29.73
N LYS A 17 9.18 -25.96 29.74
CA LYS A 17 10.00 -26.31 30.93
C LYS A 17 11.13 -25.31 31.21
N LEU A 18 11.41 -24.39 30.34
CA LEU A 18 12.50 -23.41 30.51
C LEU A 18 12.15 -22.28 31.51
N GLY A 19 10.91 -22.23 31.98
CA GLY A 19 10.48 -21.35 33.06
C GLY A 19 9.37 -20.37 32.70
N GLU A 20 8.58 -20.01 33.70
CA GLU A 20 7.43 -19.08 33.58
C GLU A 20 7.84 -17.60 33.39
N GLN A 21 9.10 -17.26 33.62
CA GLN A 21 9.60 -15.87 33.54
C GLN A 21 9.89 -15.42 32.10
N GLY A 22 9.78 -16.32 31.10
CA GLY A 22 9.91 -15.97 29.68
C GLY A 22 11.30 -15.57 29.20
N LEU A 23 12.32 -15.59 30.08
CA LEU A 23 13.72 -15.31 29.73
C LEU A 23 14.59 -16.52 30.06
N TYR A 24 15.29 -17.06 29.06
CA TYR A 24 16.22 -18.18 29.21
C TYR A 24 17.42 -18.04 28.28
N LEU A 25 18.51 -18.68 28.67
CA LEU A 25 19.78 -18.64 27.95
C LEU A 25 20.11 -20.03 27.40
N ILE A 26 20.32 -20.13 26.08
CA ILE A 26 20.81 -21.33 25.41
C ILE A 26 22.33 -21.21 25.26
N THR A 27 23.08 -22.00 26.00
CA THR A 27 24.54 -22.03 25.96
C THR A 27 25.09 -23.31 25.32
N GLY A 28 26.31 -23.29 24.88
CA GLY A 28 27.02 -24.42 24.28
C GLY A 28 28.13 -23.98 23.35
N ASP A 29 28.99 -24.92 22.96
CA ASP A 29 30.10 -24.66 22.07
C ASP A 29 29.69 -24.20 20.66
N THR A 30 30.63 -23.64 19.92
CA THR A 30 30.41 -23.30 18.50
C THR A 30 30.14 -24.58 17.72
N GLY A 31 29.06 -24.61 16.95
CA GLY A 31 28.63 -25.81 16.22
C GLY A 31 27.69 -26.76 16.98
N ALA A 32 27.42 -26.54 18.27
CA ALA A 32 26.53 -27.39 19.07
C ALA A 32 25.05 -27.36 18.65
N GLY A 33 24.68 -26.53 17.66
CA GLY A 33 23.31 -26.50 17.13
C GLY A 33 22.39 -25.44 17.70
N LYS A 34 22.89 -24.47 18.47
CA LYS A 34 22.09 -23.38 19.04
C LYS A 34 21.24 -22.63 17.97
N THR A 35 21.89 -22.19 16.90
CA THR A 35 21.23 -21.52 15.78
C THR A 35 20.32 -22.46 15.00
N THR A 36 20.65 -23.76 14.98
CA THR A 36 19.85 -24.78 14.29
C THR A 36 18.46 -24.98 14.92
N LEU A 37 18.30 -24.73 16.21
CA LEU A 37 17.00 -24.72 16.86
C LEU A 37 16.08 -23.62 16.28
N PHE A 38 16.65 -22.44 16.08
CA PHE A 38 15.92 -21.32 15.46
C PHE A 38 15.63 -21.56 13.97
N ASP A 39 16.59 -22.16 13.25
CA ASP A 39 16.35 -22.59 11.86
C ASP A 39 15.24 -23.62 11.79
N ALA A 40 15.17 -24.55 12.74
CA ALA A 40 14.11 -25.54 12.79
C ALA A 40 12.73 -24.94 13.05
N ILE A 41 12.62 -23.99 13.98
CA ILE A 41 11.37 -23.25 14.22
C ILE A 41 10.92 -22.54 12.95
N THR A 42 11.82 -21.78 12.32
CA THR A 42 11.49 -21.02 11.11
C THR A 42 11.16 -21.95 9.94
N TYR A 43 11.90 -23.04 9.82
CA TYR A 43 11.62 -24.05 8.79
C TYR A 43 10.28 -24.75 9.01
N ALA A 44 9.94 -25.11 10.24
CA ALA A 44 8.63 -25.70 10.56
C ALA A 44 7.49 -24.75 10.18
N LEU A 45 7.60 -23.46 10.50
CA LEU A 45 6.57 -22.47 10.21
C LEU A 45 6.50 -22.13 8.71
N TYR A 46 7.63 -21.84 8.07
CA TYR A 46 7.66 -21.21 6.73
C TYR A 46 8.37 -22.03 5.65
N GLY A 47 8.87 -23.23 5.96
CA GLY A 47 9.57 -24.07 5.00
C GLY A 47 10.93 -23.52 4.53
N LYS A 48 11.48 -22.52 5.24
CA LYS A 48 12.74 -21.84 4.90
C LYS A 48 13.59 -21.63 6.17
N PRO A 49 14.93 -21.54 6.05
CA PRO A 49 15.80 -21.25 7.19
C PRO A 49 15.59 -19.84 7.75
N SER A 50 16.11 -19.58 8.94
CA SER A 50 16.08 -18.26 9.59
C SER A 50 16.95 -17.22 8.87
N GLY A 51 18.08 -17.63 8.33
CA GLY A 51 19.01 -16.78 7.56
C GLY A 51 18.93 -17.02 6.04
N GLU A 52 19.65 -16.19 5.28
CA GLU A 52 19.68 -16.29 3.81
C GLU A 52 20.76 -17.23 3.27
N ASN A 53 21.72 -17.61 4.11
CA ASN A 53 22.92 -18.36 3.69
C ASN A 53 22.76 -19.89 3.72
N ARG A 54 21.55 -20.39 4.01
CA ARG A 54 21.27 -21.82 4.07
C ARG A 54 20.08 -22.17 3.18
N GLU A 55 20.10 -23.38 2.64
CA GLU A 55 18.98 -23.96 1.91
C GLU A 55 18.36 -25.12 2.69
N PRO A 56 17.06 -25.42 2.50
CA PRO A 56 16.42 -26.55 3.18
C PRO A 56 17.07 -27.90 2.95
N SER A 57 17.69 -28.11 1.78
CA SER A 57 18.48 -29.31 1.43
C SER A 57 19.68 -29.54 2.37
N MET A 58 20.20 -28.46 2.98
CA MET A 58 21.35 -28.51 3.91
C MET A 58 20.94 -28.93 5.34
N PHE A 59 19.65 -29.10 5.60
CA PHE A 59 19.18 -29.43 6.95
C PHE A 59 19.35 -30.90 7.33
N ARG A 60 19.52 -31.80 6.36
CA ARG A 60 19.79 -33.20 6.72
C ARG A 60 21.12 -33.30 7.44
N SER A 61 21.09 -33.93 8.59
CA SER A 61 22.29 -34.20 9.38
C SER A 61 23.24 -35.15 8.66
N GLN A 62 24.48 -34.72 8.50
CA GLN A 62 25.56 -35.58 7.97
C GLN A 62 25.97 -36.69 8.94
N TYR A 63 25.57 -36.56 10.22
CA TYR A 63 25.88 -37.53 11.27
C TYR A 63 24.75 -38.56 11.47
N ALA A 64 23.63 -38.35 10.78
CA ALA A 64 22.49 -39.25 10.89
C ALA A 64 22.69 -40.54 10.09
N ARG A 65 22.14 -41.63 10.61
CA ARG A 65 22.07 -42.87 9.85
C ARG A 65 21.19 -42.71 8.63
N PRO A 66 21.49 -43.37 7.50
CA PRO A 66 20.70 -43.23 6.27
C PRO A 66 19.20 -43.50 6.45
N GLU A 67 18.82 -44.38 7.37
CA GLU A 67 17.45 -44.79 7.66
C GLU A 67 16.67 -43.78 8.53
N THR A 68 17.41 -42.90 9.24
CA THR A 68 16.77 -41.92 10.13
C THR A 68 16.09 -40.83 9.31
N PRO A 69 14.77 -40.64 9.48
CA PRO A 69 14.06 -39.59 8.73
C PRO A 69 14.50 -38.19 9.18
N THR A 70 14.63 -37.29 8.22
CA THR A 70 14.88 -35.88 8.51
C THR A 70 13.56 -35.15 8.57
N GLU A 71 13.18 -34.68 9.77
CA GLU A 71 11.93 -33.99 9.98
C GLU A 71 12.01 -33.00 11.15
N VAL A 72 11.16 -32.00 11.08
CA VAL A 72 10.89 -31.08 12.18
C VAL A 72 9.41 -31.10 12.49
N GLU A 73 9.09 -31.22 13.76
CA GLU A 73 7.74 -31.07 14.28
C GLU A 73 7.76 -29.94 15.32
N LEU A 74 6.86 -28.98 15.18
CA LEU A 74 6.71 -27.86 16.10
C LEU A 74 5.27 -27.82 16.59
N VAL A 75 5.10 -27.88 17.90
CA VAL A 75 3.84 -27.59 18.57
C VAL A 75 3.91 -26.16 19.09
N PHE A 76 2.91 -25.34 18.76
CA PHE A 76 2.86 -23.94 19.20
C PHE A 76 1.43 -23.50 19.46
N SER A 77 1.28 -22.53 20.36
CA SER A 77 -0.01 -21.91 20.66
C SER A 77 -0.09 -20.50 20.06
N CYS A 78 -1.25 -20.15 19.54
CA CYS A 78 -1.57 -18.80 19.09
C CYS A 78 -2.96 -18.42 19.60
N GLY A 79 -3.02 -17.46 20.52
CA GLY A 79 -4.22 -17.23 21.33
C GLY A 79 -4.49 -18.44 22.24
N GLU A 80 -5.73 -18.90 22.27
CA GLU A 80 -6.15 -20.08 23.05
C GLU A 80 -6.03 -21.40 22.28
N ALA A 81 -5.58 -21.35 21.03
CA ALA A 81 -5.55 -22.52 20.15
C ALA A 81 -4.13 -23.07 19.99
N THR A 82 -4.01 -24.41 19.99
CA THR A 82 -2.75 -25.12 19.79
C THR A 82 -2.73 -25.76 18.41
N TYR A 83 -1.58 -25.64 17.77
CA TYR A 83 -1.31 -26.12 16.41
C TYR A 83 -0.08 -27.01 16.40
N THR A 84 -0.06 -27.99 15.50
CA THR A 84 1.13 -28.82 15.28
C THR A 84 1.50 -28.74 13.80
N VAL A 85 2.70 -28.31 13.49
CA VAL A 85 3.22 -28.32 12.11
C VAL A 85 4.39 -29.31 12.03
N ARG A 86 4.36 -30.14 10.98
CA ARG A 86 5.39 -31.12 10.67
C ARG A 86 5.90 -30.90 9.27
N ARG A 87 7.23 -30.89 9.10
CA ARG A 87 7.87 -30.76 7.76
C ARG A 87 9.11 -31.61 7.65
N ASN A 88 9.36 -32.09 6.44
CA ASN A 88 10.66 -32.62 6.06
C ASN A 88 11.22 -31.86 4.86
N PRO A 89 12.55 -31.63 4.78
CA PRO A 89 13.18 -31.15 3.55
C PRO A 89 13.24 -32.29 2.52
N GLU A 90 13.64 -31.94 1.32
CA GLU A 90 14.01 -32.94 0.33
C GLU A 90 15.38 -33.55 0.69
N TYR A 91 15.47 -34.86 0.69
CA TYR A 91 16.72 -35.59 0.98
C TYR A 91 16.71 -37.01 0.40
N GLU A 92 17.91 -37.59 0.22
CA GLU A 92 18.05 -38.98 -0.18
C GLU A 92 17.90 -39.91 1.02
N ARG A 93 17.17 -41.01 0.85
CA ARG A 93 17.04 -42.11 1.82
C ARG A 93 17.21 -43.46 1.16
N PRO A 94 17.53 -44.52 1.91
CA PRO A 94 17.57 -45.85 1.36
C PRO A 94 16.24 -46.27 0.73
N ALA A 95 16.32 -46.94 -0.39
CA ALA A 95 15.14 -47.50 -1.06
C ALA A 95 14.49 -48.56 -0.17
N ARG A 96 13.16 -48.58 -0.10
CA ARG A 96 12.42 -49.59 0.67
C ARG A 96 12.52 -51.01 0.06
N ARG A 97 12.85 -51.12 -1.23
CA ARG A 97 13.04 -52.37 -1.97
C ARG A 97 14.26 -52.22 -2.86
N GLY A 98 15.16 -53.22 -2.82
CA GLY A 98 16.41 -53.22 -3.58
C GLY A 98 17.56 -52.48 -2.88
N SER A 99 18.74 -52.46 -3.51
CA SER A 99 19.92 -51.74 -3.08
C SER A 99 19.99 -50.39 -3.80
N GLY A 100 19.98 -49.27 -3.07
CA GLY A 100 20.09 -47.93 -3.64
C GLY A 100 19.42 -46.87 -2.79
N THR A 101 19.41 -45.66 -3.27
CA THR A 101 18.75 -44.50 -2.63
C THR A 101 17.51 -44.08 -3.43
N THR A 102 16.59 -43.47 -2.76
CA THR A 102 15.41 -42.82 -3.35
C THR A 102 15.26 -41.42 -2.75
N LEU A 103 14.77 -40.50 -3.55
CA LEU A 103 14.52 -39.15 -3.13
C LEU A 103 13.24 -39.06 -2.30
N GLN A 104 13.35 -38.65 -1.03
CA GLN A 104 12.21 -38.20 -0.22
C GLN A 104 11.91 -36.76 -0.58
N ARG A 105 10.75 -36.50 -1.12
CA ARG A 105 10.31 -35.14 -1.44
C ARG A 105 10.01 -34.33 -0.18
N ALA A 106 10.14 -33.02 -0.27
CA ALA A 106 9.71 -32.12 0.79
C ALA A 106 8.19 -32.20 0.98
N GLU A 107 7.76 -32.38 2.22
CA GLU A 107 6.34 -32.45 2.61
C GLU A 107 6.08 -31.54 3.79
N ALA A 108 4.83 -31.10 3.94
CA ALA A 108 4.38 -30.28 5.05
C ALA A 108 2.95 -30.69 5.45
N GLU A 109 2.72 -30.74 6.75
CA GLU A 109 1.42 -31.03 7.35
C GLU A 109 1.19 -30.04 8.51
N LEU A 110 -0.01 -29.49 8.58
CA LEU A 110 -0.44 -28.63 9.68
C LEU A 110 -1.74 -29.17 10.25
N TYR A 111 -1.70 -29.52 11.52
CA TYR A 111 -2.83 -30.00 12.31
C TYR A 111 -3.48 -28.82 13.02
N LEU A 112 -4.75 -28.58 12.74
CA LEU A 112 -5.55 -27.51 13.30
C LEU A 112 -6.29 -27.98 14.55
N PRO A 113 -6.70 -27.07 15.46
CA PRO A 113 -7.40 -27.40 16.70
C PRO A 113 -8.75 -28.13 16.50
N ASP A 114 -9.39 -27.93 15.34
CA ASP A 114 -10.65 -28.56 14.96
C ASP A 114 -10.49 -29.97 14.37
N GLY A 115 -9.26 -30.50 14.35
CA GLY A 115 -8.93 -31.83 13.82
C GLY A 115 -8.70 -31.87 12.31
N ARG A 116 -8.85 -30.75 11.60
CA ARG A 116 -8.49 -30.69 10.17
C ARG A 116 -6.98 -30.73 9.99
N VAL A 117 -6.54 -31.33 8.90
CA VAL A 117 -5.14 -31.40 8.51
C VAL A 117 -4.98 -30.71 7.15
N VAL A 118 -4.13 -29.69 7.12
CA VAL A 118 -3.73 -29.03 5.87
C VAL A 118 -2.44 -29.69 5.40
N THR A 119 -2.43 -30.15 4.16
CA THR A 119 -1.26 -30.75 3.51
C THR A 119 -0.83 -29.89 2.34
N ARG A 120 0.33 -30.16 1.74
CA ARG A 120 1.01 -29.38 0.71
C ARG A 120 1.65 -28.11 1.27
N ALA A 121 2.95 -27.98 1.03
CA ALA A 121 3.78 -26.91 1.59
C ALA A 121 3.18 -25.51 1.40
N ARG A 122 2.66 -25.20 0.18
CA ARG A 122 2.13 -23.87 -0.14
C ARG A 122 0.83 -23.53 0.62
N GLU A 123 -0.02 -24.54 0.85
CA GLU A 123 -1.25 -24.35 1.61
C GLU A 123 -0.94 -24.18 3.11
N VAL A 124 0.01 -24.97 3.62
CA VAL A 124 0.52 -24.84 5.00
C VAL A 124 1.15 -23.47 5.22
N ASP A 125 1.98 -22.98 4.29
CA ASP A 125 2.59 -21.65 4.38
C ASP A 125 1.53 -20.54 4.48
N GLY A 126 0.51 -20.59 3.63
CA GLY A 126 -0.59 -19.64 3.65
C GLY A 126 -1.38 -19.65 4.95
N GLU A 127 -1.65 -20.84 5.47
CA GLU A 127 -2.40 -21.00 6.71
C GLU A 127 -1.58 -20.54 7.95
N ILE A 128 -0.28 -20.81 7.99
CA ILE A 128 0.62 -20.28 9.03
C ILE A 128 0.64 -18.75 9.03
N VAL A 129 0.75 -18.13 7.85
CA VAL A 129 0.69 -16.65 7.74
C VAL A 129 -0.66 -16.13 8.22
N ARG A 130 -1.76 -16.84 7.95
CA ARG A 130 -3.10 -16.45 8.42
C ARG A 130 -3.22 -16.55 9.94
N ILE A 131 -2.67 -17.60 10.55
CA ILE A 131 -2.71 -17.86 12.00
C ILE A 131 -1.84 -16.83 12.74
N LEU A 132 -0.58 -16.69 12.34
CA LEU A 132 0.39 -15.83 13.03
C LEU A 132 0.26 -14.34 12.66
N GLY A 133 -0.35 -14.04 11.53
CA GLY A 133 -0.41 -12.68 11.00
C GLY A 133 0.92 -12.14 10.49
N LEU A 134 1.98 -12.95 10.45
CA LEU A 134 3.33 -12.59 10.07
C LEU A 134 3.83 -13.49 8.94
N ASP A 135 4.42 -12.91 7.91
CA ASP A 135 5.20 -13.68 6.95
C ASP A 135 6.61 -14.03 7.50
N ARG A 136 7.36 -14.85 6.77
CA ARG A 136 8.71 -15.26 7.19
C ARG A 136 9.64 -14.08 7.51
N ASN A 137 9.66 -13.07 6.63
CA ASN A 137 10.58 -11.95 6.79
C ASN A 137 10.23 -11.12 8.03
N GLN A 138 8.95 -10.88 8.24
CA GLN A 138 8.44 -10.21 9.43
C GLN A 138 8.74 -11.03 10.70
N PHE A 139 8.50 -12.34 10.66
CA PHE A 139 8.79 -13.23 11.80
C PHE A 139 10.27 -13.22 12.15
N THR A 140 11.17 -13.33 11.18
CA THR A 140 12.61 -13.30 11.43
C THR A 140 13.12 -11.94 11.90
N GLN A 141 12.45 -10.86 11.54
CA GLN A 141 12.80 -9.51 12.01
C GLN A 141 12.27 -9.18 13.41
N ILE A 142 11.11 -9.72 13.76
CA ILE A 142 10.41 -9.40 15.03
C ILE A 142 10.72 -10.45 16.11
N ALA A 143 10.51 -11.72 15.78
CA ALA A 143 10.58 -12.83 16.74
C ALA A 143 11.97 -13.45 16.84
N MET A 144 12.79 -13.31 15.81
CA MET A 144 14.12 -13.92 15.74
C MET A 144 15.13 -12.91 15.21
N ILE A 145 15.78 -12.21 16.10
CA ILE A 145 16.88 -11.34 15.72
C ILE A 145 18.13 -12.22 15.55
N ALA A 146 18.50 -12.53 14.30
CA ALA A 146 19.68 -13.30 14.01
C ALA A 146 20.95 -12.58 14.51
N GLN A 147 22.00 -13.35 14.80
CA GLN A 147 23.29 -12.81 15.24
C GLN A 147 23.83 -11.81 14.20
N GLY A 148 23.93 -10.54 14.59
CA GLY A 148 24.36 -9.42 13.73
C GLY A 148 23.23 -8.55 13.17
N ASP A 149 22.00 -9.02 13.09
CA ASP A 149 20.89 -8.21 12.56
C ASP A 149 20.37 -7.19 13.57
N PHE A 150 20.49 -7.47 14.87
CA PHE A 150 20.24 -6.50 15.93
C PHE A 150 21.15 -5.26 15.79
N LEU A 151 22.40 -5.49 15.43
CA LEU A 151 23.35 -4.40 15.19
C LEU A 151 22.93 -3.55 13.98
N LYS A 152 22.41 -4.17 12.92
CA LYS A 152 21.88 -3.45 11.75
C LYS A 152 20.72 -2.53 12.12
N LEU A 153 19.79 -2.99 12.97
CA LEU A 153 18.68 -2.16 13.43
C LEU A 153 19.13 -0.99 14.31
N LEU A 154 20.09 -1.24 15.21
CA LEU A 154 20.64 -0.20 16.09
C LEU A 154 21.46 0.84 15.35
N LEU A 155 22.27 0.41 14.38
CA LEU A 155 23.15 1.28 13.59
C LEU A 155 22.45 1.85 12.35
N ALA A 156 21.26 1.41 12.01
CA ALA A 156 20.49 1.92 10.89
C ALA A 156 20.21 3.42 11.05
N ASP A 157 20.31 4.17 9.97
CA ASP A 157 19.86 5.54 9.91
C ASP A 157 18.33 5.65 10.14
N THR A 158 17.84 6.84 10.37
CA THR A 158 16.41 7.07 10.66
C THR A 158 15.50 6.60 9.53
N LYS A 159 15.94 6.71 8.27
CA LYS A 159 15.17 6.32 7.09
C LYS A 159 15.06 4.80 6.99
N SER A 160 16.17 4.10 7.07
CA SER A 160 16.23 2.63 7.06
C SER A 160 15.46 2.02 8.23
N ARG A 161 15.55 2.64 9.42
CA ARG A 161 14.80 2.23 10.60
C ARG A 161 13.29 2.41 10.42
N GLN A 162 12.87 3.51 9.80
CA GLN A 162 11.46 3.73 9.44
C GLN A 162 10.94 2.70 8.44
N GLU A 163 11.76 2.32 7.45
CA GLU A 163 11.38 1.29 6.46
C GLU A 163 11.19 -0.07 7.14
N ILE A 164 12.11 -0.47 8.02
CA ILE A 164 11.98 -1.70 8.81
C ILE A 164 10.70 -1.68 9.65
N PHE A 165 10.43 -0.61 10.40
CA PHE A 165 9.21 -0.49 11.21
C PHE A 165 7.92 -0.46 10.36
N ARG A 166 7.95 0.17 9.20
CA ARG A 166 6.81 0.16 8.26
C ARG A 166 6.49 -1.24 7.76
N GLU A 167 7.52 -2.05 7.52
CA GLU A 167 7.38 -3.43 7.10
C GLU A 167 6.83 -4.30 8.25
N ILE A 168 7.41 -4.17 9.44
CA ILE A 168 6.98 -4.87 10.66
C ILE A 168 5.52 -4.57 10.99
N PHE A 169 5.14 -3.28 11.05
CA PHE A 169 3.79 -2.85 11.44
C PHE A 169 2.82 -2.76 10.27
N ARG A 170 3.20 -3.20 9.07
CA ARG A 170 2.38 -3.14 7.85
C ARG A 170 1.79 -1.76 7.55
N THR A 171 2.50 -0.70 7.94
CA THR A 171 2.02 0.68 7.78
C THR A 171 2.21 1.24 6.36
N ARG A 172 2.76 0.46 5.43
CA ARG A 172 2.91 0.83 4.01
C ARG A 172 1.59 1.24 3.37
N TYR A 173 0.48 0.63 3.79
CA TYR A 173 -0.84 0.98 3.31
C TYR A 173 -1.22 2.44 3.60
N TYR A 174 -0.87 2.94 4.78
CA TYR A 174 -1.12 4.34 5.15
C TYR A 174 -0.28 5.32 4.34
N MET A 175 0.93 4.95 3.92
CA MET A 175 1.74 5.78 3.00
C MET A 175 1.07 5.91 1.64
N VAL A 176 0.66 4.78 1.05
CA VAL A 176 -0.03 4.79 -0.25
C VAL A 176 -1.31 5.64 -0.18
N PHE A 177 -2.03 5.56 0.92
CA PHE A 177 -3.20 6.40 1.16
C PHE A 177 -2.82 7.89 1.26
N GLN A 178 -1.79 8.21 2.05
CA GLN A 178 -1.29 9.59 2.20
C GLN A 178 -0.83 10.18 0.86
N ASP A 179 -0.10 9.40 0.07
CA ASP A 179 0.38 9.85 -1.25
C ASP A 179 -0.79 10.11 -2.21
N ARG A 180 -1.80 9.24 -2.23
CA ARG A 180 -3.01 9.46 -3.02
C ARG A 180 -3.78 10.71 -2.60
N VAL A 181 -3.92 10.95 -1.28
CA VAL A 181 -4.58 12.16 -0.78
C VAL A 181 -3.81 13.41 -1.18
N LYS A 182 -2.47 13.39 -1.10
CA LYS A 182 -1.64 14.51 -1.55
C LYS A 182 -1.76 14.77 -3.05
N GLU A 183 -1.74 13.72 -3.86
CA GLU A 183 -1.90 13.80 -5.31
C GLU A 183 -3.25 14.41 -5.68
N GLU A 184 -4.33 13.92 -5.09
CA GLU A 184 -5.69 14.41 -5.34
C GLU A 184 -5.87 15.84 -4.84
N SER A 185 -5.32 16.19 -3.66
CA SER A 185 -5.30 17.57 -3.16
C SER A 185 -4.56 18.52 -4.12
N GLY A 186 -3.39 18.10 -4.62
CA GLY A 186 -2.64 18.89 -5.60
C GLY A 186 -3.40 19.06 -6.93
N ARG A 187 -4.06 17.99 -7.40
CA ARG A 187 -4.90 18.04 -8.61
C ARG A 187 -6.05 19.02 -8.46
N LEU A 188 -6.77 18.95 -7.34
CA LEU A 188 -7.89 19.86 -7.05
C LEU A 188 -7.43 21.30 -6.88
N GLN A 189 -6.32 21.53 -6.18
CA GLN A 189 -5.75 22.86 -6.03
C GLN A 189 -5.40 23.47 -7.38
N LYS A 190 -4.71 22.72 -8.26
CA LYS A 190 -4.38 23.17 -9.62
C LYS A 190 -5.65 23.47 -10.42
N GLY A 191 -6.68 22.62 -10.35
CA GLY A 191 -7.96 22.85 -11.00
C GLY A 191 -8.65 24.16 -10.52
N CYS A 192 -8.59 24.43 -9.22
CA CYS A 192 -9.10 25.67 -8.66
C CYS A 192 -8.32 26.90 -9.14
N GLU A 193 -6.98 26.80 -9.22
CA GLU A 193 -6.13 27.89 -9.73
C GLU A 193 -6.40 28.17 -11.20
N GLU A 194 -6.52 27.13 -12.03
CA GLU A 194 -6.87 27.23 -13.45
C GLU A 194 -8.26 27.84 -13.65
N ALA A 195 -9.26 27.42 -12.88
CA ALA A 195 -10.60 27.97 -12.93
C ALA A 195 -10.61 29.46 -12.55
N ARG A 196 -9.91 29.83 -11.47
CA ARG A 196 -9.77 31.25 -11.05
C ARG A 196 -9.06 32.08 -12.10
N ALA A 197 -8.01 31.56 -12.74
CA ALA A 197 -7.32 32.25 -13.82
C ALA A 197 -8.23 32.47 -15.03
N SER A 198 -9.03 31.47 -15.41
CA SER A 198 -10.01 31.58 -16.49
C SER A 198 -11.08 32.64 -16.19
N VAL A 199 -11.63 32.64 -14.97
CA VAL A 199 -12.60 33.66 -14.54
C VAL A 199 -12.00 35.05 -14.65
N ARG A 200 -10.76 35.27 -14.15
CA ARG A 200 -10.08 36.59 -14.29
C ARG A 200 -9.87 36.99 -15.75
N GLN A 201 -9.49 36.04 -16.60
CA GLN A 201 -9.30 36.29 -18.03
C GLN A 201 -10.60 36.76 -18.70
N TYR A 202 -11.72 36.04 -18.44
CA TYR A 202 -13.01 36.40 -19.03
C TYR A 202 -13.53 37.75 -18.51
N ILE A 203 -13.45 37.99 -17.19
CA ILE A 203 -13.86 39.29 -16.62
C ILE A 203 -12.99 40.42 -17.10
N GLY A 204 -11.68 40.19 -17.29
CA GLY A 204 -10.77 41.18 -17.89
C GLY A 204 -11.20 41.66 -19.26
N GLY A 205 -11.89 40.80 -20.04
CA GLY A 205 -12.47 41.13 -21.34
C GLY A 205 -13.79 41.89 -21.33
N VAL A 206 -14.47 41.99 -20.16
CA VAL A 206 -15.74 42.73 -20.05
C VAL A 206 -15.45 44.23 -20.17
N LEU A 207 -16.12 44.87 -21.11
CA LEU A 207 -16.04 46.33 -21.34
C LEU A 207 -17.26 46.99 -20.70
N CYS A 208 -17.02 48.11 -20.03
CA CYS A 208 -18.06 48.95 -19.47
C CYS A 208 -17.59 50.41 -19.57
N PRO A 209 -18.47 51.35 -19.98
CA PRO A 209 -18.14 52.77 -19.98
C PRO A 209 -17.71 53.27 -18.60
N GLU A 210 -16.77 54.18 -18.54
CA GLU A 210 -16.23 54.71 -17.27
C GLU A 210 -17.30 55.44 -16.43
N ASP A 211 -18.26 56.06 -17.09
CA ASP A 211 -19.39 56.76 -16.47
C ASP A 211 -20.54 55.84 -16.03
N HIS A 212 -20.44 54.54 -16.32
CA HIS A 212 -21.46 53.59 -15.94
C HIS A 212 -21.46 53.33 -14.42
N PRO A 213 -22.64 53.26 -13.75
CA PRO A 213 -22.74 53.10 -12.28
C PRO A 213 -22.03 51.85 -11.73
N LEU A 214 -21.89 50.81 -12.57
CA LEU A 214 -21.27 49.54 -12.19
C LEU A 214 -19.76 49.45 -12.56
N SER A 215 -19.17 50.49 -13.13
CA SER A 215 -17.75 50.50 -13.57
C SER A 215 -16.79 50.22 -12.41
N GLY A 216 -17.01 50.82 -11.23
CA GLY A 216 -16.20 50.59 -10.03
C GLY A 216 -16.29 49.14 -9.50
N ARG A 217 -17.48 48.54 -9.54
CA ARG A 217 -17.66 47.13 -9.14
C ARG A 217 -17.01 46.18 -10.16
N LEU A 218 -17.07 46.52 -11.44
CA LEU A 218 -16.38 45.75 -12.49
C LEU A 218 -14.86 45.78 -12.29
N GLN A 219 -14.30 46.92 -11.90
CA GLN A 219 -12.88 47.03 -11.59
C GLN A 219 -12.49 46.14 -10.40
N GLN A 220 -13.25 46.15 -9.33
CA GLN A 220 -13.05 45.25 -8.19
C GLN A 220 -13.14 43.77 -8.59
N ALA A 221 -14.08 43.43 -9.49
CA ALA A 221 -14.18 42.06 -10.01
C ALA A 221 -12.94 41.67 -10.84
N LYS A 222 -12.40 42.57 -11.66
CA LYS A 222 -11.16 42.37 -12.45
C LYS A 222 -9.94 42.18 -11.55
N GLU A 223 -9.88 42.86 -10.41
CA GLU A 223 -8.82 42.76 -9.42
C GLU A 223 -8.97 41.51 -8.54
N GLY A 224 -10.13 40.84 -8.62
CA GLY A 224 -10.42 39.61 -7.86
C GLY A 224 -10.82 39.89 -6.42
N GLU A 225 -11.30 41.10 -6.12
CA GLU A 225 -11.75 41.50 -4.79
C GLU A 225 -13.19 41.05 -4.47
N LEU A 226 -13.99 40.71 -5.52
CA LEU A 226 -15.35 40.21 -5.36
C LEU A 226 -15.40 38.71 -5.27
N LEU A 227 -16.38 38.20 -4.53
CA LEU A 227 -16.72 36.78 -4.53
C LEU A 227 -17.21 36.33 -5.91
N LEU A 228 -17.00 35.06 -6.26
CA LEU A 228 -17.39 34.53 -7.57
C LEU A 228 -18.89 34.75 -7.84
N GLN A 229 -19.75 34.53 -6.87
CA GLN A 229 -21.18 34.73 -7.00
C GLN A 229 -21.53 36.20 -7.25
N GLU A 230 -20.91 37.14 -6.53
CA GLU A 230 -21.12 38.58 -6.72
C GLU A 230 -20.64 39.03 -8.11
N THR A 231 -19.58 38.40 -8.62
CA THR A 231 -19.04 38.66 -9.95
C THR A 231 -19.99 38.16 -11.04
N GLU A 232 -20.59 36.99 -10.85
CA GLU A 232 -21.59 36.39 -11.74
C GLU A 232 -22.83 37.31 -11.83
N GLU A 233 -23.41 37.68 -10.68
CA GLU A 233 -24.55 38.62 -10.60
C GLU A 233 -24.27 39.98 -11.27
N LEU A 234 -23.04 40.50 -11.12
CA LEU A 234 -22.61 41.74 -11.77
C LEU A 234 -22.60 41.58 -13.28
N VAL A 235 -22.01 40.51 -13.81
CA VAL A 235 -21.93 40.24 -15.24
C VAL A 235 -23.31 40.04 -15.86
N GLU A 236 -24.20 39.30 -15.18
CA GLU A 236 -25.58 39.11 -15.61
C GLU A 236 -26.33 40.45 -15.67
N THR A 237 -26.16 41.31 -14.66
CA THR A 237 -26.79 42.63 -14.62
C THR A 237 -26.32 43.49 -15.78
N LEU A 238 -25.02 43.53 -16.08
CA LEU A 238 -24.47 44.26 -17.21
C LEU A 238 -24.98 43.72 -18.54
N LEU A 239 -25.05 42.39 -18.70
CA LEU A 239 -25.55 41.75 -19.91
C LEU A 239 -27.02 42.06 -20.17
N ASP A 240 -27.85 42.09 -19.14
CA ASP A 240 -29.26 42.40 -19.27
C ASP A 240 -29.49 43.89 -19.62
N GLN A 241 -28.70 44.78 -19.06
CA GLN A 241 -28.71 46.22 -19.44
C GLN A 241 -28.27 46.41 -20.90
N ASP A 242 -27.24 45.75 -21.34
CA ASP A 242 -26.78 45.83 -22.74
C ASP A 242 -27.81 45.27 -23.71
N ARG A 243 -28.48 44.16 -23.37
CA ARG A 243 -29.58 43.57 -24.17
C ARG A 243 -30.73 44.55 -24.30
N GLN A 244 -31.14 45.20 -23.22
CA GLN A 244 -32.19 46.22 -23.27
C GLN A 244 -31.83 47.43 -24.10
N ALA A 245 -30.56 47.90 -23.98
CA ALA A 245 -30.06 49.00 -24.76
C ALA A 245 -29.94 48.68 -26.28
N ASP A 246 -29.49 47.48 -26.62
CA ASP A 246 -29.43 46.99 -28.01
C ASP A 246 -30.84 46.90 -28.63
N GLN A 247 -31.80 46.32 -27.88
CA GLN A 247 -33.18 46.25 -28.34
C GLN A 247 -33.80 47.62 -28.57
N ALA A 248 -33.63 48.55 -27.63
CA ALA A 248 -34.09 49.94 -27.78
C ALA A 248 -33.45 50.66 -28.95
N GLY A 249 -32.13 50.42 -29.15
CA GLY A 249 -31.36 50.93 -30.28
C GLY A 249 -31.88 50.42 -31.64
N ARG A 250 -32.16 49.13 -31.73
CA ARG A 250 -32.76 48.50 -32.94
C ARG A 250 -34.13 49.05 -33.27
N GLU A 251 -34.96 49.20 -32.24
CA GLU A 251 -36.30 49.80 -32.42
C GLU A 251 -36.25 51.26 -32.87
N ALA A 252 -35.31 52.05 -32.30
CA ALA A 252 -35.05 53.42 -32.70
C ALA A 252 -34.56 53.51 -34.16
N MET A 253 -33.62 52.64 -34.55
CA MET A 253 -33.16 52.57 -35.94
C MET A 253 -34.28 52.24 -36.92
N ALA A 254 -35.12 51.24 -36.58
CA ALA A 254 -36.24 50.85 -37.42
C ALA A 254 -37.22 52.00 -37.61
N ARG A 255 -37.48 52.79 -36.56
CA ARG A 255 -38.36 54.00 -36.64
C ARG A 255 -37.76 55.06 -37.51
N LEU A 256 -36.43 55.29 -37.38
CA LEU A 256 -35.72 56.30 -38.23
C LEU A 256 -35.69 55.87 -39.69
N ASP A 257 -35.43 54.58 -39.98
CA ASP A 257 -35.44 54.07 -41.37
C ASP A 257 -36.85 54.24 -42.00
N GLU A 258 -37.89 53.97 -41.25
CA GLU A 258 -39.28 54.15 -41.75
C GLU A 258 -39.57 55.67 -42.00
N ALA A 259 -39.16 56.53 -41.04
CA ALA A 259 -39.34 57.96 -41.20
C ALA A 259 -38.54 58.49 -42.41
N LEU A 260 -37.32 57.99 -42.66
CA LEU A 260 -36.47 58.32 -43.81
C LEU A 260 -37.14 57.88 -45.12
N LYS A 261 -37.72 56.71 -45.20
CA LYS A 261 -38.46 56.21 -46.36
C LYS A 261 -39.65 57.09 -46.65
N GLN A 262 -40.43 57.44 -45.60
CA GLN A 262 -41.59 58.37 -45.79
C GLN A 262 -41.17 59.75 -46.24
N ALA A 263 -40.08 60.33 -45.69
CA ALA A 263 -39.54 61.61 -46.13
C ALA A 263 -39.08 61.57 -47.60
N ASN A 264 -38.40 60.53 -48.02
CA ASN A 264 -37.97 60.31 -49.40
C ASN A 264 -39.15 60.22 -50.39
N ILE A 265 -40.23 59.52 -49.97
CA ILE A 265 -41.48 59.41 -50.76
C ILE A 265 -42.12 60.83 -50.91
N GLN A 266 -42.17 61.62 -49.83
CA GLN A 266 -42.70 62.96 -49.85
C GLN A 266 -41.87 63.92 -50.74
N LEU A 267 -40.53 63.79 -50.63
CA LEU A 267 -39.62 64.60 -51.48
C LEU A 267 -39.80 64.27 -52.95
N GLY A 268 -39.92 63.01 -53.31
CA GLY A 268 -40.21 62.60 -54.69
C GLY A 268 -41.51 63.18 -55.24
N LYS A 269 -42.58 63.13 -54.39
CA LYS A 269 -43.86 63.75 -54.77
C LYS A 269 -43.86 65.26 -54.88
N ALA A 270 -42.94 65.93 -54.21
CA ALA A 270 -42.79 67.43 -54.30
C ALA A 270 -41.90 67.89 -55.48
N GLN A 271 -41.18 66.99 -56.13
CA GLN A 271 -40.33 67.23 -57.31
C GLN A 271 -41.07 66.92 -58.63
N GLU A 272 -42.22 66.21 -58.60
CA GLU A 272 -43.15 66.07 -59.71
C GLU A 272 -44.15 67.26 -59.72
#